data_aae29418a1285022078194e61e3c40fc
#
_entry.id   aae29418a1285022078194e61e3c40fc
#
_cell.length_a   1.000
_cell.length_b   1.000
_cell.length_c   1.000
_cell.angle_alpha   90.00
_cell.angle_beta   90.00
_cell.angle_gamma   90.00
#
_symmetry.space_group_name_H-M   'P 1'
#
loop_
_entity.id
_entity.type
_entity.pdbx_description
1 polymer ?
#
loop_
_entity_poly.entity_id
_entity_poly.type
_entity_poly.pdbx_seq_one_letter_code
_entity_poly.pdbx_strand_id
1 'polypeptide(L)'
;LAPLLAADINAAYVNNVIGLPTNLEPFTVKRSAFANKAFSDSSVSSEKIIIGLSNNSFGLVESSVSTEIEELDFEVQNSNLTVDSSEKVSGQISIADADIVVSAGRGMKGPENWNLIEDLANTLGAATACSKPVSDMGWRPHSEHVGQTGKPVATNLYIAIGISGAIQHLAGINSSKIKVVINNDPEAPFFK
;
A
#
# COMPACT_ATOMS: atom_id res chain seq x y z
N LEU A 1 -3.66 -16.58 -3.28
CA LEU A 1 -2.80 -17.76 -3.46
C LEU A 1 -2.26 -18.29 -2.13
N ALA A 2 -1.59 -17.47 -1.29
CA ALA A 2 -0.94 -17.94 -0.06
C ALA A 2 -1.86 -18.68 0.95
N PRO A 3 -3.11 -18.24 1.23
CA PRO A 3 -4.01 -18.99 2.10
C PRO A 3 -4.41 -20.36 1.54
N LEU A 4 -4.57 -20.46 0.20
CA LEU A 4 -4.88 -21.74 -0.45
C LEU A 4 -3.69 -22.70 -0.34
N LEU A 5 -2.49 -22.21 -0.61
CA LEU A 5 -1.27 -22.99 -0.44
C LEU A 5 -1.10 -23.45 1.02
N ALA A 6 -1.37 -22.55 1.98
CA ALA A 6 -1.29 -22.89 3.41
C ALA A 6 -2.24 -24.05 3.77
N ALA A 7 -3.47 -24.01 3.25
CA ALA A 7 -4.43 -25.09 3.47
C ALA A 7 -3.98 -26.41 2.82
N ASP A 8 -3.42 -26.36 1.62
CA ASP A 8 -2.99 -27.53 0.86
C ASP A 8 -1.82 -28.26 1.55
N ILE A 9 -0.84 -27.51 2.06
CA ILE A 9 0.34 -28.09 2.73
C ILE A 9 0.20 -28.20 4.27
N ASN A 10 -0.99 -27.94 4.81
CA ASN A 10 -1.30 -27.89 6.25
C ASN A 10 -0.36 -26.95 7.02
N ALA A 11 -0.16 -25.74 6.49
CA ALA A 11 0.63 -24.71 7.11
C ALA A 11 -0.25 -23.64 7.79
N ALA A 12 0.26 -22.98 8.81
CA ALA A 12 -0.34 -21.76 9.32
C ALA A 12 -0.05 -20.58 8.37
N TYR A 13 -1.00 -19.65 8.23
CA TYR A 13 -0.83 -18.43 7.45
C TYR A 13 -0.97 -17.19 8.31
N VAL A 14 0.06 -16.34 8.33
CA VAL A 14 0.06 -15.04 9.03
C VAL A 14 0.29 -13.94 8.01
N ASN A 15 -0.69 -13.06 7.83
CA ASN A 15 -0.61 -11.93 6.91
C ASN A 15 -0.24 -10.61 7.61
N ASN A 16 0.11 -9.61 6.82
CA ASN A 16 0.40 -8.24 7.26
C ASN A 16 1.50 -8.16 8.33
N VAL A 17 2.50 -9.00 8.21
CA VAL A 17 3.66 -9.00 9.13
C VAL A 17 4.53 -7.78 8.84
N ILE A 18 4.89 -7.05 9.91
CA ILE A 18 5.58 -5.76 9.84
C ILE A 18 6.94 -5.76 10.56
N GLY A 19 7.34 -6.85 11.16
CA GLY A 19 8.59 -6.98 11.90
C GLY A 19 9.15 -8.39 11.87
N LEU A 20 10.41 -8.51 12.23
CA LEU A 20 11.06 -9.81 12.45
C LEU A 20 10.37 -10.57 13.60
N PRO A 21 10.50 -11.90 13.66
CA PRO A 21 9.97 -12.68 14.76
C PRO A 21 10.48 -12.17 16.11
N THR A 22 9.56 -11.99 17.05
CA THR A 22 9.89 -11.60 18.43
C THR A 22 10.21 -12.81 19.29
N ASN A 23 9.74 -14.00 18.90
CA ASN A 23 10.05 -15.29 19.51
C ASN A 23 10.02 -16.38 18.43
N LEU A 24 10.86 -17.40 18.59
CA LEU A 24 10.92 -18.54 17.67
C LEU A 24 10.14 -19.76 18.19
N GLU A 25 9.97 -19.90 19.51
CA GLU A 25 9.21 -20.98 20.16
C GLU A 25 8.32 -20.44 21.30
N PRO A 26 7.00 -20.29 21.10
CA PRO A 26 6.28 -20.41 19.84
C PRO A 26 6.66 -19.30 18.87
N PHE A 27 6.63 -19.59 17.57
CA PHE A 27 6.93 -18.58 16.55
C PHE A 27 5.95 -17.41 16.65
N THR A 28 6.46 -16.22 16.94
CA THR A 28 5.64 -15.04 17.22
C THR A 28 6.09 -13.86 16.37
N VAL A 29 5.16 -13.26 15.65
CA VAL A 29 5.41 -12.09 14.77
C VAL A 29 4.42 -10.97 15.04
N LYS A 30 4.90 -9.74 14.90
CA LYS A 30 4.06 -8.55 14.95
C LYS A 30 3.41 -8.31 13.60
N ARG A 31 2.11 -8.04 13.60
CA ARG A 31 1.33 -7.72 12.41
C ARG A 31 0.46 -6.49 12.61
N SER A 32 0.13 -5.81 11.52
CA SER A 32 -0.88 -4.77 11.53
C SER A 32 -2.29 -5.40 11.53
N ALA A 33 -3.22 -4.75 12.25
CA ALA A 33 -4.60 -5.18 12.40
C ALA A 33 -5.56 -3.98 12.29
N PHE A 34 -6.85 -4.27 12.07
CA PHE A 34 -7.92 -3.26 12.01
C PHE A 34 -7.63 -2.12 11.04
N ALA A 35 -7.27 -2.44 9.79
CA ALA A 35 -6.89 -1.47 8.77
C ALA A 35 -5.75 -0.53 9.24
N ASN A 36 -4.69 -1.10 9.77
CA ASN A 36 -3.50 -0.42 10.30
C ASN A 36 -3.77 0.53 11.49
N LYS A 37 -4.86 0.32 12.23
CA LYS A 37 -5.19 1.11 13.43
C LYS A 37 -4.62 0.51 14.71
N ALA A 38 -4.22 -0.76 14.67
CA ALA A 38 -3.65 -1.48 15.80
C ALA A 38 -2.56 -2.45 15.34
N PHE A 39 -1.78 -2.90 16.29
CA PHE A 39 -0.83 -3.98 16.11
C PHE A 39 -1.24 -5.17 16.99
N SER A 40 -0.95 -6.36 16.51
CA SER A 40 -1.13 -7.58 17.30
C SER A 40 0.09 -8.48 17.17
N ASP A 41 0.43 -9.18 18.23
CA ASP A 41 1.39 -10.26 18.18
C ASP A 41 0.63 -11.56 17.91
N SER A 42 1.04 -12.27 16.86
CA SER A 42 0.44 -13.54 16.46
C SER A 42 1.43 -14.66 16.73
N SER A 43 1.07 -15.57 17.63
CA SER A 43 1.86 -16.76 17.93
C SER A 43 1.33 -17.97 17.18
N VAL A 44 2.22 -18.75 16.61
CA VAL A 44 1.92 -19.92 15.78
C VAL A 44 2.70 -21.12 16.27
N SER A 45 2.02 -22.25 16.42
CA SER A 45 2.62 -23.53 16.84
C SER A 45 2.70 -24.59 15.73
N SER A 46 2.40 -24.22 14.49
CA SER A 46 2.49 -25.12 13.33
C SER A 46 3.94 -25.31 12.91
N GLU A 47 4.29 -26.53 12.45
CA GLU A 47 5.62 -26.82 11.89
C GLU A 47 5.92 -26.04 10.62
N LYS A 48 4.88 -25.82 9.80
CA LYS A 48 4.99 -25.07 8.55
C LYS A 48 4.27 -23.74 8.70
N ILE A 49 4.93 -22.66 8.28
CA ILE A 49 4.38 -21.31 8.41
C ILE A 49 4.60 -20.56 7.12
N ILE A 50 3.53 -19.96 6.59
CA ILE A 50 3.58 -19.02 5.47
C ILE A 50 3.35 -17.63 6.03
N ILE A 51 4.25 -16.70 5.70
CA ILE A 51 4.20 -15.32 6.18
C ILE A 51 3.95 -14.39 4.99
N GLY A 52 2.90 -13.57 5.07
CA GLY A 52 2.66 -12.47 4.17
C GLY A 52 3.21 -11.17 4.76
N LEU A 53 4.26 -10.62 4.15
CA LEU A 53 4.85 -9.37 4.59
C LEU A 53 3.98 -8.18 4.17
N SER A 54 3.89 -7.17 5.01
CA SER A 54 3.34 -5.87 4.63
C SER A 54 4.30 -5.15 3.69
N ASN A 55 3.74 -4.45 2.70
CA ASN A 55 4.53 -3.65 1.77
C ASN A 55 5.40 -2.65 2.53
N ASN A 56 6.62 -2.47 2.08
CA ASN A 56 7.60 -1.52 2.60
C ASN A 56 7.90 -1.63 4.12
N SER A 57 7.58 -2.76 4.75
CA SER A 57 7.89 -3.00 6.17
C SER A 57 9.37 -3.29 6.42
N PHE A 58 10.05 -3.80 5.40
CA PHE A 58 11.48 -4.11 5.42
C PHE A 58 12.15 -3.30 4.33
N GLY A 59 13.33 -2.77 4.62
CA GLY A 59 14.14 -2.07 3.62
C GLY A 59 14.61 -3.03 2.52
N LEU A 60 14.92 -2.48 1.35
CA LEU A 60 15.57 -3.23 0.29
C LEU A 60 17.02 -3.50 0.70
N VAL A 61 17.41 -4.76 0.72
CA VAL A 61 18.79 -5.18 0.90
C VAL A 61 19.26 -5.75 -0.44
N GLU A 62 20.15 -5.03 -1.12
CA GLU A 62 20.73 -5.52 -2.36
C GLU A 62 21.66 -6.70 -2.07
N SER A 63 21.42 -7.82 -2.74
CA SER A 63 22.28 -8.98 -2.73
C SER A 63 22.52 -9.41 -4.17
N SER A 64 23.72 -9.16 -4.66
CA SER A 64 24.12 -9.55 -6.02
C SER A 64 24.35 -11.05 -6.06
N VAL A 65 23.34 -11.80 -6.49
CA VAL A 65 23.43 -13.24 -6.74
C VAL A 65 23.10 -13.55 -8.19
N SER A 66 23.81 -14.51 -8.76
CA SER A 66 23.42 -15.09 -10.05
C SER A 66 22.25 -16.03 -9.82
N THR A 67 21.10 -15.72 -10.43
CA THR A 67 19.90 -16.56 -10.32
C THR A 67 19.70 -17.31 -11.63
N GLU A 68 19.56 -18.62 -11.56
CA GLU A 68 19.12 -19.44 -12.67
C GLU A 68 17.60 -19.41 -12.73
N ILE A 69 17.07 -19.27 -13.95
CA ILE A 69 15.62 -19.31 -14.20
C ILE A 69 15.29 -20.69 -14.72
N GLU A 70 14.45 -21.43 -14.00
CA GLU A 70 13.91 -22.72 -14.43
C GLU A 70 12.48 -22.50 -14.95
N GLU A 71 12.23 -22.92 -16.18
CA GLU A 71 10.89 -22.95 -16.75
C GLU A 71 10.19 -24.25 -16.34
N LEU A 72 9.06 -24.13 -15.65
CA LEU A 72 8.24 -25.25 -15.26
C LEU A 72 7.18 -25.50 -16.34
N ASP A 73 7.21 -26.69 -16.92
CA ASP A 73 6.16 -27.17 -17.83
C ASP A 73 5.08 -27.85 -17.00
N PHE A 74 3.94 -27.20 -16.83
CA PHE A 74 2.78 -27.75 -16.13
C PHE A 74 1.48 -27.35 -16.81
N GLU A 75 0.53 -28.27 -16.81
CA GLU A 75 -0.81 -28.01 -17.34
C GLU A 75 -1.57 -27.08 -16.35
N VAL A 76 -1.94 -25.90 -16.83
CA VAL A 76 -2.83 -25.02 -16.07
C VAL A 76 -4.27 -25.52 -16.24
N GLN A 77 -4.92 -25.85 -15.12
CA GLN A 77 -6.34 -26.21 -15.15
C GLN A 77 -7.17 -25.02 -15.66
N ASN A 78 -8.16 -25.31 -16.49
CA ASN A 78 -9.07 -24.28 -17.00
C ASN A 78 -9.78 -23.59 -15.85
N SER A 79 -9.65 -22.26 -15.79
CA SER A 79 -10.38 -21.42 -14.85
C SER A 79 -11.82 -21.22 -15.33
N ASN A 80 -12.77 -21.19 -14.39
CA ASN A 80 -14.15 -20.74 -14.65
C ASN A 80 -14.26 -19.21 -14.75
N LEU A 81 -13.13 -18.49 -14.61
CA LEU A 81 -13.03 -17.03 -14.73
C LEU A 81 -12.37 -16.71 -16.07
N THR A 82 -13.00 -15.83 -16.84
CA THR A 82 -12.43 -15.21 -18.04
C THR A 82 -12.08 -13.77 -17.76
N VAL A 83 -10.92 -13.32 -18.27
CA VAL A 83 -10.53 -11.91 -18.22
C VAL A 83 -10.95 -11.28 -19.54
N ASP A 84 -12.00 -10.48 -19.51
CA ASP A 84 -12.55 -9.83 -20.71
C ASP A 84 -11.65 -8.71 -21.21
N SER A 85 -11.05 -7.95 -20.30
CA SER A 85 -10.12 -6.88 -20.65
C SER A 85 -9.10 -6.64 -19.55
N SER A 86 -7.92 -6.16 -19.91
CA SER A 86 -6.88 -5.73 -18.97
C SER A 86 -6.30 -4.41 -19.45
N GLU A 87 -6.52 -3.36 -18.65
CA GLU A 87 -5.91 -2.05 -18.87
C GLU A 87 -4.66 -1.91 -18.02
N LYS A 88 -3.50 -1.89 -18.67
CA LYS A 88 -2.23 -1.60 -17.99
C LYS A 88 -1.99 -0.09 -18.00
N VAL A 89 -1.90 0.51 -16.83
CA VAL A 89 -1.42 1.89 -16.70
C VAL A 89 0.08 1.87 -17.02
N SER A 90 0.43 2.42 -18.18
CA SER A 90 1.83 2.55 -18.61
C SER A 90 2.34 3.96 -18.32
N GLY A 91 3.59 4.08 -17.87
CA GLY A 91 4.28 5.37 -17.72
C GLY A 91 4.05 6.10 -16.40
N GLN A 92 3.26 5.56 -15.47
CA GLN A 92 3.11 6.13 -14.13
C GLN A 92 3.54 5.13 -13.06
N ILE A 93 4.18 5.64 -12.01
CA ILE A 93 4.53 4.84 -10.83
C ILE A 93 3.23 4.46 -10.10
N SER A 94 3.02 3.17 -9.84
CA SER A 94 1.88 2.72 -9.05
C SER A 94 1.96 3.28 -7.62
N ILE A 95 0.88 3.88 -7.13
CA ILE A 95 0.84 4.41 -5.76
C ILE A 95 1.04 3.35 -4.69
N ALA A 96 0.77 2.07 -5.01
CA ALA A 96 0.95 0.96 -4.07
C ALA A 96 2.44 0.59 -3.88
N ASP A 97 3.27 0.88 -4.90
CA ASP A 97 4.68 0.48 -4.96
C ASP A 97 5.63 1.68 -4.86
N ALA A 98 5.07 2.90 -4.80
CA ALA A 98 5.86 4.13 -4.77
C ALA A 98 6.53 4.36 -3.42
N ASP A 99 7.80 4.73 -3.43
CA ASP A 99 8.54 5.17 -2.24
C ASP A 99 8.05 6.52 -1.72
N ILE A 100 7.68 7.40 -2.64
CA ILE A 100 7.18 8.75 -2.36
C ILE A 100 5.83 8.94 -3.05
N VAL A 101 4.87 9.47 -2.32
CA VAL A 101 3.55 9.83 -2.87
C VAL A 101 3.24 11.28 -2.57
N VAL A 102 2.87 12.04 -3.60
CA VAL A 102 2.32 13.39 -3.47
C VAL A 102 0.82 13.32 -3.72
N SER A 103 0.06 13.59 -2.67
CA SER A 103 -1.41 13.48 -2.69
C SER A 103 -2.06 14.83 -2.44
N ALA A 104 -3.14 15.09 -3.19
CA ALA A 104 -3.84 16.35 -3.00
C ALA A 104 -5.35 16.19 -2.79
N GLY A 105 -5.92 17.20 -2.14
CA GLY A 105 -7.33 17.27 -1.77
C GLY A 105 -8.07 18.44 -2.42
N ARG A 106 -9.31 18.62 -1.99
CA ARG A 106 -10.15 19.76 -2.44
C ARG A 106 -9.57 21.14 -2.13
N GLY A 107 -8.59 21.22 -1.22
CA GLY A 107 -7.85 22.46 -0.93
C GLY A 107 -7.11 23.01 -2.15
N MET A 108 -6.91 22.20 -3.21
CA MET A 108 -6.40 22.66 -4.51
C MET A 108 -7.39 23.52 -5.29
N LYS A 109 -8.68 23.55 -4.90
CA LYS A 109 -9.79 24.36 -5.43
C LYS A 109 -10.27 23.97 -6.81
N GLY A 110 -9.50 23.26 -7.63
CA GLY A 110 -9.91 22.82 -8.96
C GLY A 110 -8.87 21.93 -9.63
N PRO A 111 -9.28 21.18 -10.66
CA PRO A 111 -8.38 20.31 -11.43
C PRO A 111 -7.30 21.12 -12.20
N GLU A 112 -7.57 22.37 -12.52
CA GLU A 112 -6.63 23.28 -13.21
C GLU A 112 -5.36 23.56 -12.41
N ASN A 113 -5.39 23.38 -11.09
CA ASN A 113 -4.24 23.57 -10.22
C ASN A 113 -3.44 22.27 -9.99
N TRP A 114 -3.83 21.18 -10.66
CA TRP A 114 -3.20 19.87 -10.44
C TRP A 114 -1.78 19.78 -10.98
N ASN A 115 -1.42 20.65 -11.93
CA ASN A 115 -0.07 20.78 -12.45
C ASN A 115 0.97 20.99 -11.34
N LEU A 116 0.64 21.72 -10.27
CA LEU A 116 1.52 21.92 -9.10
C LEU A 116 1.87 20.59 -8.41
N ILE A 117 0.91 19.68 -8.36
CA ILE A 117 1.07 18.36 -7.74
C ILE A 117 1.91 17.45 -8.64
N GLU A 118 1.64 17.48 -9.94
CA GLU A 118 2.37 16.71 -10.94
C GLU A 118 3.83 17.17 -11.06
N ASP A 119 4.07 18.48 -11.07
CA ASP A 119 5.43 19.04 -11.10
C ASP A 119 6.24 18.66 -9.86
N LEU A 120 5.63 18.73 -8.67
CA LEU A 120 6.28 18.29 -7.45
C LEU A 120 6.54 16.78 -7.46
N ALA A 121 5.58 15.98 -7.89
CA ALA A 121 5.73 14.54 -7.99
C ALA A 121 6.85 14.16 -8.98
N ASN A 122 6.88 14.78 -10.16
CA ASN A 122 7.92 14.56 -11.15
C ASN A 122 9.32 14.93 -10.62
N THR A 123 9.42 16.06 -9.90
CA THR A 123 10.69 16.49 -9.32
C THR A 123 11.21 15.50 -8.28
N LEU A 124 10.33 14.86 -7.52
CA LEU A 124 10.67 13.90 -6.47
C LEU A 124 10.74 12.45 -6.96
N GLY A 125 10.40 12.17 -8.21
CA GLY A 125 10.22 10.79 -8.68
C GLY A 125 9.08 10.06 -7.95
N ALA A 126 8.03 10.80 -7.58
CA ALA A 126 6.92 10.34 -6.76
C ALA A 126 5.70 9.94 -7.60
N ALA A 127 4.85 9.08 -7.05
CA ALA A 127 3.52 8.87 -7.61
C ALA A 127 2.55 9.98 -7.16
N THR A 128 1.58 10.31 -8.02
CA THR A 128 0.47 11.20 -7.66
C THR A 128 -0.68 10.42 -7.05
N ALA A 129 -1.37 11.04 -6.09
CA ALA A 129 -2.54 10.47 -5.45
C ALA A 129 -3.58 11.55 -5.11
N CYS A 130 -4.78 11.13 -4.77
CA CYS A 130 -5.83 12.06 -4.39
C CYS A 130 -6.68 11.56 -3.23
N SER A 131 -7.38 12.50 -2.59
CA SER A 131 -8.41 12.19 -1.61
C SER A 131 -9.70 11.71 -2.30
N LYS A 132 -10.54 10.95 -1.57
CA LYS A 132 -11.83 10.48 -2.10
C LYS A 132 -12.69 11.59 -2.75
N PRO A 133 -12.90 12.76 -2.12
CA PRO A 133 -13.72 13.82 -2.74
C PRO A 133 -13.18 14.31 -4.10
N VAL A 134 -11.88 14.31 -4.29
CA VAL A 134 -11.25 14.70 -5.58
C VAL A 134 -11.58 13.67 -6.66
N SER A 135 -11.49 12.39 -6.33
CA SER A 135 -11.85 11.31 -7.26
C SER A 135 -13.36 11.30 -7.55
N ASP A 136 -14.20 11.48 -6.53
CA ASP A 136 -15.66 11.51 -6.69
C ASP A 136 -16.13 12.69 -7.58
N MET A 137 -15.41 13.81 -7.57
CA MET A 137 -15.65 14.95 -8.45
C MET A 137 -15.05 14.79 -9.86
N GLY A 138 -14.37 13.67 -10.12
CA GLY A 138 -13.78 13.39 -11.43
C GLY A 138 -12.54 14.21 -11.75
N TRP A 139 -11.91 14.88 -10.77
CA TRP A 139 -10.66 15.62 -11.02
C TRP A 139 -9.50 14.66 -11.31
N ARG A 140 -9.51 13.50 -10.65
CA ARG A 140 -8.51 12.43 -10.82
C ARG A 140 -9.19 11.06 -10.88
N PRO A 141 -8.57 10.09 -11.57
CA PRO A 141 -9.13 8.75 -11.67
C PRO A 141 -9.18 8.03 -10.31
N HIS A 142 -10.09 7.08 -10.16
CA HIS A 142 -10.20 6.26 -8.95
C HIS A 142 -8.93 5.46 -8.63
N SER A 143 -8.09 5.19 -9.63
CA SER A 143 -6.81 4.52 -9.44
C SER A 143 -5.84 5.28 -8.54
N GLU A 144 -5.99 6.61 -8.42
CA GLU A 144 -5.20 7.49 -7.56
C GLU A 144 -5.84 7.74 -6.18
N HIS A 145 -7.05 7.27 -5.95
CA HIS A 145 -7.74 7.47 -4.67
C HIS A 145 -7.07 6.67 -3.55
N VAL A 146 -6.61 7.39 -2.51
CA VAL A 146 -6.03 6.84 -1.29
C VAL A 146 -7.01 6.96 -0.12
N GLY A 147 -7.18 5.89 0.64
CA GLY A 147 -8.05 5.86 1.80
C GLY A 147 -8.57 4.45 2.11
N GLN A 148 -9.45 4.35 3.10
CA GLN A 148 -10.02 3.07 3.56
C GLN A 148 -10.77 2.31 2.44
N THR A 149 -11.43 3.03 1.54
CA THR A 149 -12.17 2.47 0.39
C THR A 149 -11.41 2.62 -0.93
N GLY A 150 -10.24 3.21 -0.89
CA GLY A 150 -9.32 3.34 -2.02
C GLY A 150 -8.13 2.40 -1.87
N LYS A 151 -6.99 2.81 -2.43
CA LYS A 151 -5.76 2.06 -2.28
C LYS A 151 -5.06 2.44 -0.97
N PRO A 152 -4.69 1.47 -0.13
CA PRO A 152 -3.77 1.73 0.97
C PRO A 152 -2.35 1.91 0.42
N VAL A 153 -1.60 2.81 1.03
CA VAL A 153 -0.20 3.06 0.69
C VAL A 153 0.70 2.95 1.91
N ALA A 154 1.90 2.43 1.70
CA ALA A 154 2.92 2.23 2.73
C ALA A 154 4.24 2.82 2.22
N THR A 155 4.28 4.13 2.07
CA THR A 155 5.40 4.87 1.47
C THR A 155 6.45 5.26 2.49
N ASN A 156 7.66 5.55 2.05
CA ASN A 156 8.67 6.18 2.89
C ASN A 156 8.29 7.64 3.21
N LEU A 157 7.72 8.35 2.21
CA LEU A 157 7.27 9.72 2.35
C LEU A 157 5.89 9.92 1.70
N TYR A 158 4.95 10.42 2.46
CA TYR A 158 3.61 10.82 2.01
C TYR A 158 3.42 12.31 2.20
N ILE A 159 3.21 13.05 1.12
CA ILE A 159 2.96 14.50 1.15
C ILE A 159 1.47 14.73 0.88
N ALA A 160 0.76 15.29 1.84
CA ALA A 160 -0.68 15.59 1.75
C ALA A 160 -0.89 17.10 1.60
N ILE A 161 -1.43 17.54 0.46
CA ILE A 161 -1.63 18.95 0.14
C ILE A 161 -3.13 19.26 0.03
N GLY A 162 -3.64 20.15 0.87
CA GLY A 162 -5.05 20.53 0.85
C GLY A 162 -6.02 19.39 1.17
N ILE A 163 -5.57 18.41 1.95
CA ILE A 163 -6.36 17.28 2.45
C ILE A 163 -6.65 17.53 3.93
N SER A 164 -7.90 17.38 4.35
CA SER A 164 -8.30 17.59 5.76
C SER A 164 -7.81 16.50 6.71
N GLY A 165 -7.58 15.29 6.22
CA GLY A 165 -7.17 14.17 7.05
C GLY A 165 -8.30 13.48 7.80
N ALA A 166 -9.46 13.32 7.15
CA ALA A 166 -10.52 12.48 7.69
C ALA A 166 -10.01 11.06 7.99
N ILE A 167 -10.59 10.41 9.00
CA ILE A 167 -10.15 9.10 9.51
C ILE A 167 -10.08 8.04 8.41
N GLN A 168 -10.94 8.13 7.39
CA GLN A 168 -10.95 7.22 6.25
C GLN A 168 -9.71 7.41 5.35
N HIS A 169 -9.23 8.64 5.21
CA HIS A 169 -8.01 8.93 4.47
C HIS A 169 -6.77 8.47 5.26
N LEU A 170 -6.74 8.79 6.55
CA LEU A 170 -5.67 8.36 7.47
C LEU A 170 -5.51 6.83 7.47
N ALA A 171 -6.62 6.07 7.47
CA ALA A 171 -6.57 4.62 7.40
C ALA A 171 -5.81 4.09 6.18
N GLY A 172 -5.83 4.82 5.07
CA GLY A 172 -5.10 4.45 3.85
C GLY A 172 -3.61 4.78 3.88
N ILE A 173 -3.16 5.66 4.79
CA ILE A 173 -1.76 6.13 4.83
C ILE A 173 -1.04 5.83 6.15
N ASN A 174 -1.70 5.17 7.10
CA ASN A 174 -1.12 4.91 8.41
C ASN A 174 0.21 4.16 8.36
N SER A 175 0.38 3.29 7.37
CA SER A 175 1.61 2.53 7.14
C SER A 175 2.75 3.35 6.54
N SER A 176 2.50 4.58 6.09
CA SER A 176 3.56 5.45 5.57
C SER A 176 4.44 5.96 6.70
N LYS A 177 5.77 5.92 6.51
CA LYS A 177 6.75 6.21 7.56
C LYS A 177 6.78 7.69 7.95
N ILE A 178 6.83 8.57 6.96
CA ILE A 178 6.86 10.03 7.14
C ILE A 178 5.65 10.62 6.44
N LYS A 179 4.94 11.49 7.12
CA LYS A 179 3.80 12.22 6.60
C LYS A 179 4.05 13.72 6.72
N VAL A 180 4.04 14.40 5.59
CA VAL A 180 4.13 15.86 5.50
C VAL A 180 2.76 16.39 5.11
N VAL A 181 2.26 17.37 5.86
CA VAL A 181 0.92 17.93 5.63
C VAL A 181 1.03 19.42 5.36
N ILE A 182 0.44 19.85 4.25
CA ILE A 182 0.32 21.24 3.86
C ILE A 182 -1.18 21.59 3.79
N ASN A 183 -1.63 22.40 4.72
CA ASN A 183 -3.02 22.85 4.80
C ASN A 183 -3.09 24.27 5.35
N ASN A 184 -4.05 25.04 4.87
CA ASN A 184 -4.32 26.39 5.38
C ASN A 184 -5.36 26.41 6.51
N ASP A 185 -5.98 25.26 6.81
CA ASP A 185 -6.89 25.11 7.95
C ASP A 185 -6.10 24.52 9.14
N PRO A 186 -5.82 25.33 10.19
CA PRO A 186 -5.08 24.86 11.37
C PRO A 186 -5.86 23.82 12.19
N GLU A 187 -7.20 23.75 12.00
CA GLU A 187 -8.06 22.78 12.69
C GLU A 187 -8.24 21.48 11.89
N ALA A 188 -7.55 21.32 10.77
CA ALA A 188 -7.63 20.11 9.99
C ALA A 188 -7.29 18.87 10.84
N PRO A 189 -8.08 17.78 10.76
CA PRO A 189 -7.85 16.56 11.54
C PRO A 189 -6.44 15.96 11.38
N PHE A 190 -5.75 16.27 10.28
CA PHE A 190 -4.35 15.87 10.09
C PHE A 190 -3.39 16.42 11.14
N PHE A 191 -3.73 17.53 11.80
CA PHE A 191 -2.88 18.18 12.81
C PHE A 191 -3.24 17.77 14.24
N LYS A 192 -4.24 16.91 14.41
CA LYS A 192 -4.74 16.38 15.72
C LYS A 192 -4.36 14.90 15.90
#